data_b5b6e42cfab06066cde5bb521ef9f709
#
_entry.id   b5b6e42cfab06066cde5bb521ef9f709
#
_cell.length_a   1.000
_cell.length_b   1.000
_cell.length_c   1.000
_cell.angle_alpha   90.00
_cell.angle_beta   90.00
_cell.angle_gamma   90.00
#
_symmetry.space_group_name_H-M   'P 1'
#
loop_
_entity.id
_entity.type
_entity.pdbx_description
1 polymer ?
#
loop_
_entity_poly.entity_id
_entity_poly.type
_entity_poly.pdbx_seq_one_letter_code
_entity_poly.pdbx_strand_id
1 'polypeptide(L)'
;MVVVGTGVVGLAVACELLGRGLRVTVVGPRSGDHRGQASRAAGAMLSTFSEIEPGHNPARVTVETGERLAAHEMYPAWLDRLGISEQARQGTWVLAPAGRRPWLDPIVAAATAAGHPAELHEPGDIPGIAAPRESAAALWLPTEASIDSRVLLDALAAAVTRHPHAEWRDTTATAADDGAVRCADGSTVTAAQAVLAAGAMIPALLPDAGRPLGVPPVLAGRGASLLLDAPQVPVEHVVRTPNAAFACGVHLVPRAGGGLYLGGTNRLTLSPDPERRATTGELAALIGDATTLLDHRLTGAEVTGTRVGLRPYTIDHLPLIGPTGDPRVLLATATYRCGILLAPRIAALIADEVTAPGTLDGHPYRTLRPMPVPGADAVTDHAAADLIDHLLQGGGHLPPQAQAELAAFLPAALNAMLAGPGGSPALRRLWGAAPVPEVLPSLLSLAARKQAGQ
;
A
#
# COMPACT_ATOMS: atom_id res chain seq x y z
N MET A 1 14.61 19.63 12.44
CA MET A 1 14.11 18.27 12.09
C MET A 1 14.81 17.74 10.85
N VAL A 2 15.03 16.45 10.77
CA VAL A 2 15.40 15.77 9.51
C VAL A 2 14.24 14.89 9.07
N VAL A 3 13.90 14.89 7.80
CA VAL A 3 12.92 13.95 7.20
C VAL A 3 13.64 13.14 6.13
N VAL A 4 13.68 11.81 6.32
CA VAL A 4 14.34 10.88 5.40
C VAL A 4 13.29 10.24 4.50
N GLY A 5 13.38 10.50 3.20
CA GLY A 5 12.48 9.97 2.17
C GLY A 5 11.69 11.05 1.44
N THR A 6 11.66 10.92 0.12
CA THR A 6 11.00 11.85 -0.83
C THR A 6 9.77 11.24 -1.50
N GLY A 7 9.18 10.22 -0.87
CA GLY A 7 7.85 9.72 -1.18
C GLY A 7 6.76 10.64 -0.64
N VAL A 8 5.51 10.32 -0.95
CA VAL A 8 4.35 11.16 -0.56
C VAL A 8 4.29 11.43 0.94
N VAL A 9 4.56 10.41 1.78
CA VAL A 9 4.51 10.55 3.24
C VAL A 9 5.63 11.48 3.72
N GLY A 10 6.88 11.28 3.26
CA GLY A 10 8.00 12.12 3.67
C GLY A 10 7.84 13.58 3.27
N LEU A 11 7.41 13.82 2.03
CA LEU A 11 7.15 15.19 1.57
C LEU A 11 5.96 15.84 2.27
N ALA A 12 4.88 15.09 2.54
CA ALA A 12 3.74 15.60 3.31
C ALA A 12 4.15 15.97 4.75
N VAL A 13 4.92 15.10 5.42
CA VAL A 13 5.48 15.38 6.76
C VAL A 13 6.36 16.61 6.72
N ALA A 14 7.25 16.74 5.74
CA ALA A 14 8.10 17.91 5.61
C ALA A 14 7.28 19.20 5.43
N CYS A 15 6.27 19.20 4.55
CA CYS A 15 5.37 20.33 4.35
C CYS A 15 4.64 20.73 5.64
N GLU A 16 4.11 19.74 6.39
CA GLU A 16 3.37 20.01 7.62
C GLU A 16 4.27 20.58 8.73
N LEU A 17 5.48 20.01 8.92
CA LEU A 17 6.46 20.51 9.89
C LEU A 17 6.92 21.94 9.55
N LEU A 18 7.16 22.21 8.26
CA LEU A 18 7.48 23.55 7.76
C LEU A 18 6.33 24.53 8.00
N GLY A 19 5.09 24.11 7.73
CA GLY A 19 3.88 24.91 8.00
C GLY A 19 3.69 25.25 9.48
N ARG A 20 4.24 24.44 10.39
CA ARG A 20 4.29 24.73 11.83
C ARG A 20 5.51 25.57 12.27
N GLY A 21 6.27 26.10 11.31
CA GLY A 21 7.40 27.00 11.57
C GLY A 21 8.70 26.29 11.95
N LEU A 22 8.79 24.97 11.83
CA LEU A 22 10.01 24.23 12.09
C LEU A 22 11.01 24.33 10.93
N ARG A 23 12.30 24.22 11.23
CA ARG A 23 13.33 24.03 10.19
C ARG A 23 13.44 22.56 9.84
N VAL A 24 13.39 22.25 8.54
CA VAL A 24 13.37 20.86 8.05
C VAL A 24 14.46 20.66 6.99
N THR A 25 15.32 19.67 7.22
CA THR A 25 16.21 19.13 6.17
C THR A 25 15.59 17.85 5.62
N VAL A 26 15.26 17.83 4.33
CA VAL A 26 14.81 16.63 3.63
C VAL A 26 16.03 15.92 3.06
N VAL A 27 16.15 14.62 3.35
CA VAL A 27 17.21 13.74 2.82
C VAL A 27 16.58 12.71 1.88
N GLY A 28 16.97 12.73 0.64
CA GLY A 28 16.50 11.79 -0.38
C GLY A 28 16.65 12.32 -1.80
N PRO A 29 16.57 11.44 -2.82
CA PRO A 29 16.75 11.83 -4.22
C PRO A 29 15.70 12.84 -4.65
N ARG A 30 16.17 13.93 -5.25
CA ARG A 30 15.33 14.99 -5.83
C ARG A 30 15.08 14.76 -7.31
N SER A 31 16.04 14.17 -7.99
CA SER A 31 16.03 13.88 -9.42
C SER A 31 16.33 12.39 -9.66
N GLY A 32 16.11 11.91 -10.87
CA GLY A 32 16.33 10.53 -11.25
C GLY A 32 15.05 9.75 -11.51
N ASP A 33 15.17 8.46 -11.77
CA ASP A 33 14.03 7.60 -12.12
C ASP A 33 13.23 7.08 -10.91
N HIS A 34 13.69 7.37 -9.69
CA HIS A 34 13.03 7.02 -8.41
C HIS A 34 12.54 5.57 -8.37
N ARG A 35 13.36 4.61 -8.83
CA ARG A 35 13.03 3.19 -8.88
C ARG A 35 12.61 2.66 -7.52
N GLY A 36 11.65 1.76 -7.53
CA GLY A 36 11.11 1.16 -6.30
C GLY A 36 10.26 2.07 -5.44
N GLN A 37 10.17 3.37 -5.75
CA GLN A 37 9.35 4.31 -4.97
C GLN A 37 7.85 4.03 -5.17
N ALA A 38 7.18 3.52 -4.12
CA ALA A 38 5.78 3.16 -4.18
C ALA A 38 4.88 4.32 -4.63
N SER A 39 5.13 5.54 -4.14
CA SER A 39 4.32 6.72 -4.45
C SER A 39 4.33 7.06 -5.95
N ARG A 40 5.48 6.98 -6.62
CA ARG A 40 5.57 7.26 -8.07
C ARG A 40 5.04 6.13 -8.94
N ALA A 41 4.98 4.91 -8.39
CA ALA A 41 4.44 3.74 -9.06
C ALA A 41 2.93 3.55 -8.84
N ALA A 42 2.31 4.29 -7.92
CA ALA A 42 0.92 4.15 -7.55
C ALA A 42 -0.07 4.68 -8.59
N GLY A 43 -1.26 4.07 -8.65
CA GLY A 43 -2.44 4.62 -9.34
C GLY A 43 -3.07 5.79 -8.59
N ALA A 44 -2.71 5.96 -7.31
CA ALA A 44 -3.11 7.08 -6.45
C ALA A 44 -4.63 7.24 -6.30
N MET A 45 -5.32 6.14 -6.11
CA MET A 45 -6.71 6.12 -5.67
C MET A 45 -6.82 6.62 -4.23
N LEU A 46 -7.81 7.47 -3.96
CA LEU A 46 -8.20 7.94 -2.64
C LEU A 46 -9.36 7.08 -2.14
N SER A 47 -9.05 5.80 -1.95
CA SER A 47 -10.01 4.74 -1.66
C SER A 47 -10.27 4.62 -0.16
N THR A 48 -11.36 5.18 0.31
CA THR A 48 -11.77 5.11 1.73
C THR A 48 -12.41 3.77 2.05
N PHE A 49 -13.35 3.32 1.24
CA PHE A 49 -14.18 2.14 1.44
C PHE A 49 -13.80 0.99 0.49
N SER A 50 -13.48 1.28 -0.77
CA SER A 50 -13.16 0.26 -1.76
C SER A 50 -11.88 -0.54 -1.48
N GLU A 51 -11.08 -0.15 -0.47
CA GLU A 51 -9.96 -0.93 0.05
C GLU A 51 -10.38 -1.98 1.10
N ILE A 52 -11.64 -2.03 1.51
CA ILE A 52 -12.14 -3.06 2.44
C ILE A 52 -12.11 -4.41 1.74
N GLU A 53 -11.51 -5.39 2.41
CA GLU A 53 -11.42 -6.77 1.93
C GLU A 53 -12.46 -7.65 2.61
N PRO A 54 -13.09 -8.57 1.86
CA PRO A 54 -13.98 -9.57 2.46
C PRO A 54 -13.24 -10.43 3.50
N GLY A 55 -13.90 -10.74 4.62
CA GLY A 55 -13.34 -11.62 5.64
C GLY A 55 -12.34 -11.00 6.62
N HIS A 56 -12.00 -9.71 6.47
CA HIS A 56 -11.15 -9.04 7.45
C HIS A 56 -11.84 -8.89 8.82
N ASN A 57 -11.03 -8.88 9.88
CA ASN A 57 -11.49 -8.64 11.24
C ASN A 57 -12.25 -7.31 11.35
N PRO A 58 -13.52 -7.27 11.79
CA PRO A 58 -14.33 -6.07 11.85
C PRO A 58 -13.71 -4.93 12.66
N ALA A 59 -13.00 -5.24 13.76
CA ALA A 59 -12.34 -4.22 14.59
C ALA A 59 -11.21 -3.54 13.82
N ARG A 60 -10.44 -4.30 13.04
CA ARG A 60 -9.41 -3.74 12.15
C ARG A 60 -10.03 -2.88 11.06
N VAL A 61 -11.08 -3.37 10.39
CA VAL A 61 -11.79 -2.61 9.35
C VAL A 61 -12.28 -1.27 9.89
N THR A 62 -12.82 -1.25 11.10
CA THR A 62 -13.28 -0.01 11.76
C THR A 62 -12.13 0.98 11.96
N VAL A 63 -10.99 0.54 12.48
CA VAL A 63 -9.81 1.39 12.70
C VAL A 63 -9.29 1.94 11.37
N GLU A 64 -9.07 1.08 10.39
CA GLU A 64 -8.53 1.49 9.09
C GLU A 64 -9.47 2.43 8.34
N THR A 65 -10.77 2.15 8.35
CA THR A 65 -11.78 2.99 7.69
C THR A 65 -11.90 4.35 8.37
N GLY A 66 -11.86 4.40 9.70
CA GLY A 66 -11.89 5.66 10.44
C GLY A 66 -10.71 6.57 10.10
N GLU A 67 -9.49 6.04 10.05
CA GLU A 67 -8.31 6.83 9.70
C GLU A 67 -8.26 7.21 8.19
N ARG A 68 -8.77 6.33 7.31
CA ARG A 68 -8.92 6.67 5.88
C ARG A 68 -9.95 7.78 5.67
N LEU A 69 -11.05 7.75 6.40
CA LEU A 69 -12.08 8.79 6.34
C LEU A 69 -11.54 10.13 6.84
N ALA A 70 -10.88 10.13 8.02
CA ALA A 70 -10.24 11.33 8.55
C ALA A 70 -9.20 11.92 7.57
N ALA A 71 -8.44 11.06 6.88
CA ALA A 71 -7.51 11.51 5.85
C ALA A 71 -8.25 12.07 4.62
N HIS A 72 -9.32 11.41 4.19
CA HIS A 72 -10.13 11.83 3.04
C HIS A 72 -10.71 13.23 3.25
N GLU A 73 -11.25 13.51 4.43
CA GLU A 73 -11.80 14.82 4.80
C GLU A 73 -10.76 15.96 4.75
N MET A 74 -9.47 15.64 4.92
CA MET A 74 -8.39 16.61 4.83
C MET A 74 -8.04 16.98 3.38
N TYR A 75 -8.36 16.12 2.40
CA TYR A 75 -7.89 16.25 1.02
C TYR A 75 -8.28 17.56 0.35
N PRO A 76 -9.53 18.04 0.38
CA PRO A 76 -9.91 19.25 -0.33
C PRO A 76 -9.04 20.45 0.09
N ALA A 77 -8.93 20.72 1.38
CA ALA A 77 -8.12 21.81 1.90
C ALA A 77 -6.61 21.58 1.68
N TRP A 78 -6.15 20.33 1.67
CA TRP A 78 -4.76 19.99 1.44
C TRP A 78 -4.34 20.23 0.00
N LEU A 79 -5.15 19.78 -0.97
CA LEU A 79 -4.92 20.04 -2.40
C LEU A 79 -5.02 21.52 -2.76
N ASP A 80 -5.92 22.26 -2.10
CA ASP A 80 -6.06 23.71 -2.27
C ASP A 80 -4.77 24.43 -1.83
N ARG A 81 -4.21 24.10 -0.67
CA ARG A 81 -2.92 24.63 -0.22
C ARG A 81 -1.76 24.30 -1.16
N LEU A 82 -1.84 23.19 -1.87
CA LEU A 82 -0.84 22.79 -2.87
C LEU A 82 -1.09 23.42 -4.24
N GLY A 83 -2.27 24.05 -4.46
CA GLY A 83 -2.66 24.66 -5.73
C GLY A 83 -2.98 23.64 -6.83
N ILE A 84 -3.49 22.45 -6.47
CA ILE A 84 -3.78 21.35 -7.40
C ILE A 84 -5.17 20.73 -7.20
N SER A 85 -6.12 21.45 -6.64
CA SER A 85 -7.49 20.93 -6.38
C SER A 85 -8.18 20.40 -7.64
N GLU A 86 -7.99 21.04 -8.78
CA GLU A 86 -8.50 20.65 -10.09
C GLU A 86 -8.01 19.29 -10.59
N GLN A 87 -6.96 18.73 -9.95
CA GLN A 87 -6.35 17.48 -10.39
C GLN A 87 -7.01 16.24 -9.78
N ALA A 88 -7.86 16.41 -8.76
CA ALA A 88 -8.63 15.32 -8.18
C ALA A 88 -9.80 14.94 -9.08
N ARG A 89 -9.95 13.64 -9.33
CA ARG A 89 -11.07 13.05 -10.08
C ARG A 89 -11.96 12.30 -9.13
N GLN A 90 -13.21 12.71 -9.03
CA GLN A 90 -14.18 12.10 -8.13
C GLN A 90 -14.76 10.81 -8.71
N GLY A 91 -15.10 9.89 -7.81
CA GLY A 91 -15.85 8.68 -8.09
C GLY A 91 -15.02 7.43 -8.37
N THR A 92 -15.48 6.34 -7.78
CA THR A 92 -14.90 5.00 -7.98
C THR A 92 -16.02 4.00 -8.26
N TRP A 93 -15.88 3.26 -9.35
CA TRP A 93 -16.68 2.10 -9.65
C TRP A 93 -15.98 0.82 -9.17
N VAL A 94 -16.71 -0.02 -8.45
CA VAL A 94 -16.22 -1.35 -8.04
C VAL A 94 -17.06 -2.40 -8.76
N LEU A 95 -16.45 -3.10 -9.71
CA LEU A 95 -17.08 -4.14 -10.53
C LEU A 95 -16.84 -5.51 -9.91
N ALA A 96 -17.88 -6.15 -9.41
CA ALA A 96 -17.80 -7.49 -8.84
C ALA A 96 -17.77 -8.55 -9.96
N PRO A 97 -16.74 -9.42 -10.00
CA PRO A 97 -16.72 -10.56 -10.91
C PRO A 97 -17.84 -11.57 -10.64
N ALA A 98 -18.03 -12.54 -11.52
CA ALA A 98 -19.00 -13.61 -11.40
C ALA A 98 -18.93 -14.30 -10.03
N GLY A 99 -20.08 -14.47 -9.38
CA GLY A 99 -20.18 -15.10 -8.07
C GLY A 99 -19.61 -14.28 -6.89
N ARG A 100 -19.08 -13.07 -7.12
CA ARG A 100 -18.43 -12.23 -6.09
C ARG A 100 -19.29 -11.02 -5.66
N ARG A 101 -20.59 -10.99 -5.99
CA ARG A 101 -21.50 -9.93 -5.52
C ARG A 101 -21.42 -9.69 -4.00
N PRO A 102 -21.35 -10.72 -3.12
CA PRO A 102 -21.27 -10.52 -1.68
C PRO A 102 -20.01 -9.77 -1.20
N TRP A 103 -18.98 -9.67 -2.04
CA TRP A 103 -17.76 -8.92 -1.72
C TRP A 103 -17.98 -7.40 -1.67
N LEU A 104 -19.07 -6.92 -2.26
CA LEU A 104 -19.47 -5.51 -2.16
C LEU A 104 -20.15 -5.17 -0.83
N ASP A 105 -20.74 -6.15 -0.14
CA ASP A 105 -21.55 -5.91 1.04
C ASP A 105 -20.80 -5.23 2.21
N PRO A 106 -19.55 -5.63 2.56
CA PRO A 106 -18.79 -4.93 3.60
C PRO A 106 -18.40 -3.51 3.18
N ILE A 107 -18.20 -3.24 1.90
CA ILE A 107 -17.92 -1.89 1.36
C ILE A 107 -19.16 -1.01 1.53
N VAL A 108 -20.33 -1.51 1.09
CA VAL A 108 -21.63 -0.81 1.24
C VAL A 108 -21.93 -0.54 2.71
N ALA A 109 -21.78 -1.56 3.56
CA ALA A 109 -22.05 -1.44 4.98
C ALA A 109 -21.19 -0.36 5.65
N ALA A 110 -19.90 -0.34 5.37
CA ALA A 110 -18.97 0.64 5.93
C ALA A 110 -19.24 2.07 5.42
N ALA A 111 -19.50 2.24 4.12
CA ALA A 111 -19.84 3.54 3.55
C ALA A 111 -21.16 4.08 4.15
N THR A 112 -22.18 3.26 4.20
CA THR A 112 -23.48 3.62 4.78
C THR A 112 -23.36 3.97 6.27
N ALA A 113 -22.60 3.18 7.05
CA ALA A 113 -22.37 3.45 8.46
C ALA A 113 -21.63 4.78 8.69
N ALA A 114 -20.80 5.20 7.75
CA ALA A 114 -20.11 6.48 7.77
C ALA A 114 -20.93 7.64 7.17
N GLY A 115 -22.16 7.39 6.69
CA GLY A 115 -23.02 8.42 6.09
C GLY A 115 -22.64 8.78 4.65
N HIS A 116 -21.85 7.94 3.97
CA HIS A 116 -21.46 8.16 2.58
C HIS A 116 -22.32 7.34 1.61
N PRO A 117 -22.67 7.89 0.44
CA PRO A 117 -23.44 7.18 -0.58
C PRO A 117 -22.63 6.00 -1.15
N ALA A 118 -23.33 4.88 -1.33
CA ALA A 118 -22.83 3.66 -1.94
C ALA A 118 -23.97 3.04 -2.75
N GLU A 119 -23.91 3.14 -4.08
CA GLU A 119 -25.03 2.88 -4.98
C GLU A 119 -24.76 1.63 -5.81
N LEU A 120 -25.64 0.64 -5.70
CA LEU A 120 -25.56 -0.58 -6.50
C LEU A 120 -26.21 -0.37 -7.88
N HIS A 121 -25.53 -0.83 -8.90
CA HIS A 121 -25.89 -0.72 -10.32
C HIS A 121 -25.66 -2.03 -11.05
N GLU A 122 -26.20 -2.10 -12.27
CA GLU A 122 -25.85 -3.17 -13.19
C GLU A 122 -24.43 -2.94 -13.76
N PRO A 123 -23.69 -4.02 -14.08
CA PRO A 123 -22.33 -3.88 -14.64
C PRO A 123 -22.26 -3.03 -15.91
N GLY A 124 -23.30 -3.04 -16.72
CA GLY A 124 -23.40 -2.25 -17.96
C GLY A 124 -23.58 -0.75 -17.75
N ASP A 125 -23.87 -0.30 -16.53
CA ASP A 125 -24.07 1.12 -16.22
C ASP A 125 -22.72 1.88 -16.02
N ILE A 126 -21.59 1.15 -15.97
CA ILE A 126 -20.27 1.79 -15.80
C ILE A 126 -19.89 2.56 -17.07
N PRO A 127 -19.77 3.90 -17.01
CA PRO A 127 -19.45 4.69 -18.19
C PRO A 127 -18.07 4.32 -18.78
N GLY A 128 -18.02 4.14 -20.09
CA GLY A 128 -16.76 3.87 -20.81
C GLY A 128 -16.23 2.44 -20.71
N ILE A 129 -16.86 1.56 -19.94
CA ILE A 129 -16.49 0.15 -19.77
C ILE A 129 -17.46 -0.77 -20.52
N ALA A 130 -16.93 -1.76 -21.23
CA ALA A 130 -17.67 -2.93 -21.71
C ALA A 130 -17.48 -4.07 -20.71
N ALA A 131 -18.21 -4.01 -19.60
CA ALA A 131 -18.11 -4.98 -18.52
C ALA A 131 -18.35 -6.42 -19.04
N PRO A 132 -17.59 -7.42 -18.54
CA PRO A 132 -17.83 -8.82 -18.88
C PRO A 132 -19.27 -9.23 -18.53
N ARG A 133 -19.89 -10.07 -19.38
CA ARG A 133 -21.29 -10.51 -19.21
C ARG A 133 -21.54 -11.26 -17.91
N GLU A 134 -20.50 -11.91 -17.40
CA GLU A 134 -20.55 -12.69 -16.17
C GLU A 134 -20.38 -11.83 -14.92
N SER A 135 -20.12 -10.55 -15.06
CA SER A 135 -20.00 -9.63 -13.92
C SER A 135 -21.29 -9.60 -13.11
N ALA A 136 -21.16 -9.64 -11.79
CA ALA A 136 -22.31 -9.88 -10.89
C ALA A 136 -23.05 -8.61 -10.47
N ALA A 137 -22.34 -7.49 -10.33
CA ALA A 137 -22.88 -6.17 -9.97
C ALA A 137 -21.80 -5.09 -10.09
N ALA A 138 -22.20 -3.83 -10.12
CA ALA A 138 -21.32 -2.68 -9.99
C ALA A 138 -21.73 -1.86 -8.75
N LEU A 139 -20.76 -1.26 -8.06
CA LEU A 139 -20.97 -0.37 -6.94
C LEU A 139 -20.36 0.99 -7.27
N TRP A 140 -21.13 2.05 -7.16
CA TRP A 140 -20.68 3.42 -7.31
C TRP A 140 -20.40 4.05 -5.94
N LEU A 141 -19.21 4.62 -5.77
CA LEU A 141 -18.74 5.34 -4.59
C LEU A 141 -18.39 6.78 -5.01
N PRO A 142 -19.35 7.70 -5.04
CA PRO A 142 -19.16 9.04 -5.59
C PRO A 142 -18.19 9.92 -4.78
N THR A 143 -18.02 9.63 -3.50
CA THR A 143 -17.14 10.39 -2.61
C THR A 143 -15.68 9.94 -2.67
N GLU A 144 -15.38 8.75 -3.17
CA GLU A 144 -13.99 8.37 -3.43
C GLU A 144 -13.42 9.16 -4.61
N ALA A 145 -12.10 9.22 -4.70
CA ALA A 145 -11.43 10.00 -5.73
C ALA A 145 -10.12 9.35 -6.19
N SER A 146 -9.47 9.97 -7.14
CA SER A 146 -8.09 9.69 -7.53
C SER A 146 -7.35 10.98 -7.90
N ILE A 147 -6.02 10.93 -7.86
CA ILE A 147 -5.16 12.01 -8.29
C ILE A 147 -3.94 11.42 -9.02
N ASP A 148 -3.37 12.11 -10.01
CA ASP A 148 -2.09 11.64 -10.57
C ASP A 148 -0.98 11.77 -9.51
N SER A 149 -0.37 10.63 -9.16
CA SER A 149 0.66 10.57 -8.13
C SER A 149 1.87 11.46 -8.41
N ARG A 150 2.19 11.70 -9.68
CA ARG A 150 3.31 12.58 -10.07
C ARG A 150 2.96 14.03 -9.82
N VAL A 151 1.77 14.45 -10.21
CA VAL A 151 1.29 15.83 -9.95
C VAL A 151 1.32 16.12 -8.46
N LEU A 152 0.83 15.20 -7.63
CA LEU A 152 0.86 15.37 -6.18
C LEU A 152 2.29 15.46 -5.63
N LEU A 153 3.18 14.55 -6.04
CA LEU A 153 4.57 14.54 -5.57
C LEU A 153 5.34 15.79 -6.03
N ASP A 154 5.13 16.22 -7.25
CA ASP A 154 5.80 17.42 -7.79
C ASP A 154 5.30 18.69 -7.07
N ALA A 155 4.02 18.79 -6.75
CA ALA A 155 3.45 19.89 -5.96
C ALA A 155 4.02 19.91 -4.53
N LEU A 156 4.10 18.76 -3.86
CA LEU A 156 4.71 18.63 -2.54
C LEU A 156 6.20 18.99 -2.55
N ALA A 157 6.95 18.48 -3.52
CA ALA A 157 8.38 18.79 -3.68
C ALA A 157 8.60 20.29 -3.93
N ALA A 158 7.75 20.91 -4.75
CA ALA A 158 7.78 22.34 -4.99
C ALA A 158 7.45 23.15 -3.74
N ALA A 159 6.46 22.73 -2.94
CA ALA A 159 6.11 23.38 -1.68
C ALA A 159 7.28 23.35 -0.69
N VAL A 160 7.92 22.18 -0.51
CA VAL A 160 9.12 22.07 0.32
C VAL A 160 10.25 22.96 -0.20
N THR A 161 10.56 22.89 -1.49
CA THR A 161 11.70 23.61 -2.08
C THR A 161 11.56 25.14 -1.98
N ARG A 162 10.33 25.65 -2.07
CA ARG A 162 10.07 27.11 -1.98
C ARG A 162 10.06 27.64 -0.54
N HIS A 163 10.01 26.76 0.46
CA HIS A 163 9.89 27.18 1.85
C HIS A 163 11.24 27.68 2.41
N PRO A 164 11.32 28.89 3.02
CA PRO A 164 12.59 29.49 3.48
C PRO A 164 13.29 28.70 4.61
N HIS A 165 12.56 27.88 5.35
CA HIS A 165 13.10 27.05 6.44
C HIS A 165 13.38 25.60 5.99
N ALA A 166 13.31 25.31 4.69
CA ALA A 166 13.61 24.01 4.14
C ALA A 166 15.04 23.94 3.59
N GLU A 167 15.69 22.82 3.84
CA GLU A 167 16.92 22.42 3.18
C GLU A 167 16.69 21.06 2.51
N TRP A 168 17.27 20.84 1.33
CA TRP A 168 17.18 19.55 0.64
C TRP A 168 18.56 19.00 0.36
N ARG A 169 18.83 17.80 0.88
CA ARG A 169 20.04 17.01 0.59
C ARG A 169 19.70 15.94 -0.45
N ASP A 170 20.15 16.18 -1.67
CA ASP A 170 19.95 15.27 -2.81
C ASP A 170 20.95 14.09 -2.73
N THR A 171 20.74 13.24 -1.75
CA THR A 171 21.56 12.05 -1.47
C THR A 171 20.70 10.97 -0.83
N THR A 172 21.21 9.75 -0.72
CA THR A 172 20.49 8.63 -0.09
C THR A 172 20.98 8.45 1.35
N ALA A 173 20.04 8.34 2.30
CA ALA A 173 20.38 7.96 3.67
C ALA A 173 20.81 6.49 3.72
N THR A 174 21.85 6.18 4.48
CA THR A 174 22.39 4.83 4.65
C THR A 174 22.21 4.29 6.06
N ALA A 175 22.05 5.16 7.06
CA ALA A 175 21.71 4.79 8.42
C ALA A 175 21.13 5.99 9.17
N ALA A 176 20.33 5.71 10.20
CA ALA A 176 19.80 6.72 11.10
C ALA A 176 19.87 6.21 12.55
N ASP A 177 20.46 7.01 13.41
CA ASP A 177 20.65 6.70 14.82
C ASP A 177 20.81 7.98 15.60
N ASP A 178 20.22 8.06 16.79
CA ASP A 178 20.42 9.15 17.74
C ASP A 178 20.20 10.58 17.15
N GLY A 179 19.19 10.73 16.27
CA GLY A 179 18.91 12.00 15.57
C GLY A 179 19.93 12.37 14.48
N ALA A 180 20.91 11.51 14.20
CA ALA A 180 21.87 11.66 13.12
C ALA A 180 21.51 10.75 11.93
N VAL A 181 21.58 11.29 10.71
CA VAL A 181 21.35 10.56 9.47
C VAL A 181 22.65 10.56 8.65
N ARG A 182 23.23 9.38 8.44
CA ARG A 182 24.38 9.18 7.55
C ARG A 182 23.92 9.06 6.10
N CYS A 183 24.64 9.66 5.19
CA CYS A 183 24.33 9.70 3.78
C CYS A 183 25.36 8.96 2.93
N ALA A 184 24.97 8.53 1.73
CA ALA A 184 25.81 7.79 0.79
C ALA A 184 27.00 8.63 0.24
N ASP A 185 26.88 9.95 0.26
CA ASP A 185 27.97 10.88 -0.10
C ASP A 185 29.00 11.09 1.03
N GLY A 186 28.88 10.35 2.14
CA GLY A 186 29.74 10.44 3.31
C GLY A 186 29.36 11.56 4.31
N SER A 187 28.38 12.40 3.96
CA SER A 187 27.92 13.45 4.88
C SER A 187 27.03 12.88 6.00
N THR A 188 26.91 13.64 7.09
CA THR A 188 26.00 13.35 8.19
C THR A 188 25.14 14.58 8.46
N VAL A 189 23.83 14.39 8.54
CA VAL A 189 22.87 15.42 8.91
C VAL A 189 22.40 15.17 10.34
N THR A 190 22.58 16.13 11.23
CA THR A 190 22.20 16.02 12.64
C THR A 190 21.06 16.97 12.95
N ALA A 191 20.07 16.51 13.69
CA ALA A 191 18.92 17.30 14.13
C ALA A 191 18.44 16.84 15.51
N ALA A 192 17.56 17.63 16.14
CA ALA A 192 16.93 17.23 17.41
C ALA A 192 16.13 15.93 17.25
N GLN A 193 15.47 15.75 16.11
CA GLN A 193 14.74 14.51 15.78
C GLN A 193 14.83 14.23 14.28
N ALA A 194 14.77 12.94 13.93
CA ALA A 194 14.69 12.43 12.56
C ALA A 194 13.38 11.67 12.34
N VAL A 195 12.66 11.97 11.25
CA VAL A 195 11.49 11.20 10.80
C VAL A 195 11.89 10.33 9.63
N LEU A 196 11.80 9.02 9.79
CA LEU A 196 12.11 8.05 8.73
C LEU A 196 10.84 7.71 7.95
N ALA A 197 10.75 8.24 6.73
CA ALA A 197 9.65 8.04 5.79
C ALA A 197 10.13 7.38 4.48
N ALA A 198 11.16 6.52 4.57
CA ALA A 198 11.81 5.84 3.44
C ALA A 198 11.06 4.58 2.96
N GLY A 199 9.78 4.45 3.31
CA GLY A 199 8.93 3.35 2.86
C GLY A 199 9.50 1.98 3.21
N ALA A 200 9.56 1.06 2.24
CA ALA A 200 10.05 -0.30 2.42
C ALA A 200 11.57 -0.38 2.69
N MET A 201 12.31 0.72 2.53
CA MET A 201 13.76 0.75 2.77
C MET A 201 14.13 1.05 4.23
N ILE A 202 13.17 1.32 5.11
CA ILE A 202 13.42 1.61 6.53
C ILE A 202 14.25 0.54 7.25
N PRO A 203 14.07 -0.78 7.03
CA PRO A 203 14.90 -1.78 7.70
C PRO A 203 16.41 -1.62 7.45
N ALA A 204 16.79 -1.07 6.30
CA ALA A 204 18.20 -0.82 5.98
C ALA A 204 18.78 0.42 6.69
N LEU A 205 17.92 1.30 7.19
CA LEU A 205 18.32 2.55 7.86
C LEU A 205 18.47 2.39 9.38
N LEU A 206 17.76 1.42 9.95
CA LEU A 206 17.81 1.18 11.41
C LEU A 206 18.98 0.25 11.73
N PRO A 207 19.78 0.56 12.76
CA PRO A 207 20.85 -0.32 13.21
C PRO A 207 20.28 -1.66 13.68
N ASP A 208 21.04 -2.74 13.47
CA ASP A 208 20.62 -4.09 13.91
C ASP A 208 20.34 -4.16 15.42
N ALA A 209 21.01 -3.35 16.20
CA ALA A 209 20.78 -3.18 17.64
C ALA A 209 19.42 -2.50 17.97
N GLY A 210 18.82 -1.76 17.05
CA GLY A 210 17.52 -1.07 17.23
C GLY A 210 16.30 -1.98 17.03
N ARG A 211 16.48 -3.19 16.52
CA ARG A 211 15.41 -4.19 16.35
C ARG A 211 14.86 -4.80 17.65
N PRO A 212 15.61 -4.85 18.78
CA PRO A 212 15.07 -5.32 20.06
C PRO A 212 13.92 -4.48 20.61
N LEU A 213 13.65 -3.31 20.05
CA LEU A 213 12.76 -2.29 20.62
C LEU A 213 11.26 -2.54 20.36
N GLY A 214 10.86 -3.73 19.96
CA GLY A 214 9.43 -4.05 19.77
C GLY A 214 8.79 -3.41 18.54
N VAL A 215 9.57 -2.76 17.68
CA VAL A 215 9.08 -2.22 16.40
C VAL A 215 8.71 -3.39 15.47
N PRO A 216 7.49 -3.45 14.96
CA PRO A 216 7.11 -4.47 13.99
C PRO A 216 8.01 -4.45 12.74
N PRO A 217 8.36 -5.62 12.18
CA PRO A 217 9.16 -5.66 10.96
C PRO A 217 8.41 -5.00 9.80
N VAL A 218 9.10 -4.12 9.07
CA VAL A 218 8.60 -3.54 7.81
C VAL A 218 8.96 -4.48 6.67
N LEU A 219 7.96 -4.92 5.96
CA LEU A 219 8.05 -5.79 4.79
C LEU A 219 7.77 -4.99 3.52
N ALA A 220 8.04 -5.58 2.36
CA ALA A 220 7.78 -4.95 1.08
C ALA A 220 6.82 -5.77 0.21
N GLY A 221 5.71 -5.13 -0.20
CA GLY A 221 4.82 -5.62 -1.25
C GLY A 221 5.25 -5.04 -2.59
N ARG A 222 5.90 -5.84 -3.43
CA ARG A 222 6.33 -5.43 -4.76
C ARG A 222 5.14 -5.45 -5.72
N GLY A 223 4.86 -4.32 -6.35
CA GLY A 223 3.77 -4.19 -7.31
C GLY A 223 4.25 -3.65 -8.65
N ALA A 224 3.82 -4.31 -9.74
CA ALA A 224 3.98 -3.86 -11.11
C ALA A 224 2.66 -3.26 -11.63
N SER A 225 2.78 -2.28 -12.52
CA SER A 225 1.66 -1.62 -13.19
C SER A 225 2.06 -1.19 -14.60
N LEU A 226 1.04 -0.91 -15.43
CA LEU A 226 1.17 -0.46 -16.81
C LEU A 226 0.62 0.96 -16.97
N LEU A 227 1.22 1.70 -17.87
CA LEU A 227 0.66 2.91 -18.45
C LEU A 227 0.17 2.56 -19.85
N LEU A 228 -1.08 2.89 -20.14
CA LEU A 228 -1.74 2.53 -21.37
C LEU A 228 -2.23 3.79 -22.12
N ASP A 229 -2.10 3.75 -23.42
CA ASP A 229 -2.94 4.53 -24.32
C ASP A 229 -4.08 3.62 -24.82
N ALA A 230 -5.31 3.96 -24.47
CA ALA A 230 -6.47 3.11 -24.68
C ALA A 230 -7.72 3.95 -25.00
N PRO A 231 -7.74 4.66 -26.15
CA PRO A 231 -8.87 5.53 -26.53
C PRO A 231 -10.18 4.77 -26.70
N GLN A 232 -10.13 3.46 -26.95
CA GLN A 232 -11.29 2.58 -27.03
C GLN A 232 -11.95 2.28 -25.67
N VAL A 233 -11.31 2.63 -24.55
CA VAL A 233 -11.82 2.47 -23.18
C VAL A 233 -11.82 3.84 -22.47
N PRO A 234 -12.77 4.71 -22.79
CA PRO A 234 -12.79 6.11 -22.37
C PRO A 234 -13.36 6.26 -20.93
N VAL A 235 -12.67 5.75 -19.95
CA VAL A 235 -13.08 5.88 -18.54
C VAL A 235 -12.69 7.24 -17.98
N GLU A 236 -13.61 7.86 -17.24
CA GLU A 236 -13.41 9.15 -16.57
C GLU A 236 -13.22 9.00 -15.05
N HIS A 237 -13.62 7.86 -14.50
CA HIS A 237 -13.55 7.52 -13.08
C HIS A 237 -12.64 6.32 -12.86
N VAL A 238 -12.27 6.09 -11.61
CA VAL A 238 -11.63 4.83 -11.24
C VAL A 238 -12.60 3.68 -11.49
N VAL A 239 -12.12 2.61 -12.14
CA VAL A 239 -12.85 1.35 -12.25
C VAL A 239 -11.96 0.23 -11.73
N ARG A 240 -12.45 -0.54 -10.76
CA ARG A 240 -11.68 -1.60 -10.13
C ARG A 240 -12.51 -2.84 -9.81
N THR A 241 -11.87 -3.97 -9.62
CA THR A 241 -12.49 -5.11 -8.92
C THR A 241 -12.31 -4.94 -7.40
N PRO A 242 -13.13 -5.60 -6.57
CA PRO A 242 -12.87 -5.72 -5.13
C PRO A 242 -11.47 -6.29 -4.89
N ASN A 243 -10.87 -5.95 -3.74
CA ASN A 243 -9.67 -6.63 -3.32
C ASN A 243 -9.98 -8.10 -3.02
N ALA A 244 -9.05 -8.97 -3.37
CA ALA A 244 -9.11 -10.38 -3.05
C ALA A 244 -7.81 -10.74 -2.33
N ALA A 245 -7.89 -10.97 -1.05
CA ALA A 245 -6.74 -11.30 -0.22
C ALA A 245 -5.57 -10.32 -0.42
N PHE A 246 -4.36 -10.83 -0.60
CA PHE A 246 -3.18 -10.02 -0.88
C PHE A 246 -3.20 -9.35 -2.26
N ALA A 247 -3.98 -9.85 -3.21
CA ALA A 247 -4.11 -9.23 -4.51
C ALA A 247 -4.89 -7.91 -4.39
N CYS A 248 -4.23 -6.82 -4.74
CA CYS A 248 -4.95 -5.57 -5.02
C CYS A 248 -5.86 -5.85 -6.20
N GLY A 249 -7.17 -5.72 -6.11
CA GLY A 249 -8.04 -5.86 -7.26
C GLY A 249 -7.48 -5.12 -8.49
N VAL A 250 -7.67 -5.68 -9.69
CA VAL A 250 -7.24 -5.00 -10.92
C VAL A 250 -8.00 -3.68 -11.07
N HIS A 251 -7.32 -2.62 -11.47
CA HIS A 251 -7.91 -1.29 -11.51
C HIS A 251 -7.38 -0.42 -12.65
N LEU A 252 -8.28 0.35 -13.23
CA LEU A 252 -7.99 1.40 -14.19
C LEU A 252 -8.16 2.76 -13.52
N VAL A 253 -7.17 3.63 -13.68
CA VAL A 253 -7.21 4.99 -13.16
C VAL A 253 -6.91 5.97 -14.30
N PRO A 254 -7.81 6.91 -14.61
CA PRO A 254 -7.55 7.96 -15.59
C PRO A 254 -6.38 8.84 -15.16
N ARG A 255 -5.50 9.23 -16.10
CA ARG A 255 -4.33 10.05 -15.82
C ARG A 255 -4.53 11.51 -16.22
N ALA A 256 -3.83 12.41 -15.55
CA ALA A 256 -3.91 13.87 -15.82
C ALA A 256 -3.49 14.24 -17.25
N GLY A 257 -2.50 13.59 -17.83
CA GLY A 257 -2.00 13.82 -19.19
C GLY A 257 -2.67 12.98 -20.28
N GLY A 258 -3.80 12.32 -19.97
CA GLY A 258 -4.43 11.33 -20.85
C GLY A 258 -3.88 9.91 -20.65
N GLY A 259 -4.57 8.94 -21.26
CA GLY A 259 -4.29 7.51 -21.06
C GLY A 259 -4.71 7.00 -19.68
N LEU A 260 -4.42 5.73 -19.45
CA LEU A 260 -4.84 5.01 -18.24
C LEU A 260 -3.63 4.46 -17.47
N TYR A 261 -3.76 4.40 -16.17
CA TYR A 261 -2.95 3.54 -15.33
C TYR A 261 -3.69 2.22 -15.11
N LEU A 262 -3.04 1.11 -15.39
CA LEU A 262 -3.53 -0.22 -15.08
C LEU A 262 -2.71 -0.80 -13.93
N GLY A 263 -3.36 -1.05 -12.81
CA GLY A 263 -2.75 -1.63 -11.61
C GLY A 263 -3.55 -2.80 -11.09
N GLY A 264 -3.00 -3.57 -10.22
CA GLY A 264 -1.58 -3.77 -10.00
C GLY A 264 -1.30 -5.09 -9.30
N THR A 265 -0.17 -5.67 -9.66
CA THR A 265 0.29 -6.86 -8.96
C THR A 265 0.72 -6.53 -7.53
N ASN A 266 0.80 -7.55 -6.69
CA ASN A 266 1.36 -7.43 -5.37
C ASN A 266 2.07 -8.74 -4.98
N ARG A 267 3.36 -8.66 -4.68
CA ARG A 267 4.16 -9.82 -4.29
C ARG A 267 5.01 -9.45 -3.10
N LEU A 268 4.91 -10.23 -2.06
CA LEU A 268 5.73 -10.05 -0.88
C LEU A 268 7.21 -10.32 -1.19
N THR A 269 8.08 -9.48 -0.67
CA THR A 269 9.53 -9.69 -0.66
C THR A 269 10.13 -9.30 0.68
N LEU A 270 11.02 -10.15 1.20
CA LEU A 270 11.81 -9.89 2.41
C LEU A 270 13.10 -9.12 2.11
N SER A 271 13.50 -9.10 0.84
CA SER A 271 14.70 -8.39 0.38
C SER A 271 14.26 -7.41 -0.71
N PRO A 272 13.83 -6.21 -0.33
CA PRO A 272 13.39 -5.21 -1.28
C PRO A 272 14.56 -4.80 -2.17
N ASP A 273 14.35 -4.93 -3.49
CA ASP A 273 15.30 -4.50 -4.52
C ASP A 273 14.61 -3.43 -5.38
N PRO A 274 14.97 -2.15 -5.20
CA PRO A 274 14.37 -1.06 -5.96
C PRO A 274 14.73 -1.10 -7.46
N GLU A 275 15.82 -1.74 -7.83
CA GLU A 275 16.27 -1.81 -9.23
C GLU A 275 15.54 -2.88 -10.05
N ARG A 276 14.84 -3.80 -9.40
CA ARG A 276 14.14 -4.90 -10.06
C ARG A 276 12.96 -4.42 -10.88
N ARG A 277 12.99 -4.65 -12.17
CA ARG A 277 11.93 -4.31 -13.14
C ARG A 277 10.78 -5.32 -13.10
N ALA A 278 9.63 -4.93 -13.68
CA ALA A 278 8.51 -5.84 -13.88
C ALA A 278 8.93 -7.06 -14.72
N THR A 279 8.47 -8.24 -14.34
CA THR A 279 8.67 -9.46 -15.09
C THR A 279 7.58 -9.65 -16.15
N THR A 280 7.86 -10.39 -17.20
CA THR A 280 6.86 -10.72 -18.22
C THR A 280 5.66 -11.45 -17.62
N GLY A 281 5.87 -12.33 -16.62
CA GLY A 281 4.80 -13.04 -15.94
C GLY A 281 3.87 -12.09 -15.13
N GLU A 282 4.43 -11.08 -14.46
CA GLU A 282 3.62 -10.07 -13.75
C GLU A 282 2.78 -9.25 -14.72
N LEU A 283 3.36 -8.86 -15.86
CA LEU A 283 2.64 -8.09 -16.87
C LEU A 283 1.56 -8.92 -17.57
N ALA A 284 1.86 -10.18 -17.89
CA ALA A 284 0.89 -11.09 -18.51
C ALA A 284 -0.32 -11.34 -17.58
N ALA A 285 -0.08 -11.60 -16.29
CA ALA A 285 -1.15 -11.76 -15.30
C ALA A 285 -2.01 -10.50 -15.21
N LEU A 286 -1.40 -9.32 -15.11
CA LEU A 286 -2.12 -8.06 -14.98
C LEU A 286 -2.95 -7.74 -16.23
N ILE A 287 -2.42 -7.98 -17.43
CA ILE A 287 -3.15 -7.80 -18.70
C ILE A 287 -4.30 -8.81 -18.79
N GLY A 288 -4.04 -10.08 -18.44
CA GLY A 288 -5.05 -11.13 -18.42
C GLY A 288 -6.23 -10.78 -17.50
N ASP A 289 -5.94 -10.37 -16.27
CA ASP A 289 -6.98 -9.94 -15.31
C ASP A 289 -7.76 -8.73 -15.82
N ALA A 290 -7.08 -7.71 -16.35
CA ALA A 290 -7.72 -6.51 -16.85
C ALA A 290 -8.67 -6.79 -18.02
N THR A 291 -8.24 -7.61 -18.99
CA THR A 291 -9.02 -7.95 -20.16
C THR A 291 -10.18 -8.91 -19.87
N THR A 292 -10.05 -9.72 -18.82
CA THR A 292 -11.06 -10.69 -18.41
C THR A 292 -12.07 -10.11 -17.41
N LEU A 293 -11.59 -9.29 -16.45
CA LEU A 293 -12.41 -8.86 -15.32
C LEU A 293 -12.94 -7.42 -15.46
N LEU A 294 -12.34 -6.58 -16.33
CA LEU A 294 -12.79 -5.19 -16.51
C LEU A 294 -13.32 -4.95 -17.92
N ASP A 295 -12.46 -5.07 -18.93
CA ASP A 295 -12.85 -4.77 -20.31
C ASP A 295 -11.94 -5.47 -21.33
N HIS A 296 -12.53 -6.34 -22.15
CA HIS A 296 -11.78 -7.08 -23.16
C HIS A 296 -11.14 -6.18 -24.24
N ARG A 297 -11.67 -4.97 -24.48
CA ARG A 297 -11.12 -3.99 -25.42
C ARG A 297 -9.71 -3.50 -25.03
N LEU A 298 -9.30 -3.72 -23.79
CA LEU A 298 -7.92 -3.45 -23.34
C LEU A 298 -6.86 -4.29 -24.08
N THR A 299 -7.26 -5.37 -24.77
CA THR A 299 -6.36 -6.10 -25.67
C THR A 299 -5.80 -5.24 -26.80
N GLY A 300 -6.52 -4.19 -27.20
CA GLY A 300 -6.07 -3.24 -28.21
C GLY A 300 -5.35 -2.00 -27.66
N ALA A 301 -5.10 -1.94 -26.34
CA ALA A 301 -4.41 -0.81 -25.74
C ALA A 301 -2.90 -0.84 -26.02
N GLU A 302 -2.29 0.32 -26.24
CA GLU A 302 -0.85 0.43 -26.38
C GLU A 302 -0.18 0.60 -25.00
N VAL A 303 0.88 -0.17 -24.75
CA VAL A 303 1.66 -0.05 -23.50
C VAL A 303 2.68 1.07 -23.66
N THR A 304 2.46 2.20 -22.99
CA THR A 304 3.34 3.38 -23.03
C THR A 304 4.42 3.36 -21.94
N GLY A 305 4.31 2.46 -20.97
CA GLY A 305 5.30 2.32 -19.91
C GLY A 305 4.93 1.31 -18.85
N THR A 306 5.92 0.97 -18.02
CA THR A 306 5.77 0.11 -16.85
C THR A 306 6.26 0.84 -15.60
N ARG A 307 5.69 0.51 -14.44
CA ARG A 307 6.14 1.00 -13.15
C ARG A 307 6.25 -0.14 -12.16
N VAL A 308 7.22 -0.05 -11.26
CA VAL A 308 7.38 -0.98 -10.13
C VAL A 308 7.56 -0.18 -8.86
N GLY A 309 6.80 -0.52 -7.81
CA GLY A 309 6.89 0.10 -6.49
C GLY A 309 6.96 -0.95 -5.39
N LEU A 310 7.62 -0.57 -4.29
CA LEU A 310 7.76 -1.38 -3.09
C LEU A 310 6.85 -0.77 -2.01
N ARG A 311 5.69 -1.38 -1.77
CA ARG A 311 4.73 -0.94 -0.75
C ARG A 311 5.21 -1.37 0.62
N PRO A 312 5.46 -0.42 1.56
CA PRO A 312 5.85 -0.79 2.91
C PRO A 312 4.64 -1.28 3.70
N TYR A 313 4.75 -2.41 4.39
CA TYR A 313 3.69 -2.86 5.27
C TYR A 313 4.22 -3.68 6.46
N THR A 314 3.39 -3.82 7.47
CA THR A 314 3.60 -4.67 8.64
C THR A 314 2.70 -5.87 8.59
N ILE A 315 3.00 -6.91 9.35
CA ILE A 315 2.20 -8.13 9.42
C ILE A 315 0.79 -7.92 10.02
N ASP A 316 0.57 -6.84 10.77
CA ASP A 316 -0.76 -6.44 11.25
C ASP A 316 -1.46 -5.46 10.31
N HIS A 317 -0.83 -5.13 9.18
CA HIS A 317 -1.29 -4.22 8.13
C HIS A 317 -1.53 -2.77 8.57
N LEU A 318 -1.18 -2.40 9.78
CA LEU A 318 -1.34 -1.04 10.28
C LEU A 318 -0.05 -0.24 10.10
N PRO A 319 -0.13 1.04 9.75
CA PRO A 319 1.04 1.93 9.66
C PRO A 319 1.87 1.98 10.94
N LEU A 320 3.13 2.35 10.80
CA LEU A 320 4.05 2.65 11.89
C LEU A 320 4.29 4.16 11.94
N ILE A 321 3.69 4.83 12.93
CA ILE A 321 3.72 6.28 13.07
C ILE A 321 4.18 6.65 14.48
N GLY A 322 5.19 7.54 14.58
CA GLY A 322 5.68 8.07 15.85
C GLY A 322 7.01 7.49 16.32
N PRO A 323 7.40 7.75 17.55
CA PRO A 323 8.71 7.44 18.06
C PRO A 323 8.98 5.93 18.12
N THR A 324 10.24 5.57 17.89
CA THR A 324 10.81 4.26 18.20
C THR A 324 11.15 4.18 19.69
N GLY A 325 11.91 3.17 20.12
CA GLY A 325 12.50 3.18 21.46
C GLY A 325 13.50 4.32 21.68
N ASP A 326 14.00 4.95 20.61
CA ASP A 326 14.71 6.24 20.68
C ASP A 326 13.71 7.37 20.36
N PRO A 327 13.40 8.28 21.28
CA PRO A 327 12.45 9.38 21.05
C PRO A 327 12.94 10.40 20.01
N ARG A 328 14.21 10.33 19.61
CA ARG A 328 14.77 11.18 18.55
C ARG A 328 14.58 10.60 17.15
N VAL A 329 14.13 9.34 17.05
CA VAL A 329 13.86 8.67 15.77
C VAL A 329 12.41 8.29 15.70
N LEU A 330 11.68 8.93 14.81
CA LEU A 330 10.27 8.65 14.52
C LEU A 330 10.14 7.90 13.20
N LEU A 331 9.16 7.00 13.10
CA LEU A 331 8.78 6.35 11.86
C LEU A 331 7.51 6.99 11.28
N ALA A 332 7.44 7.02 9.95
CA ALA A 332 6.24 7.36 9.18
C ALA A 332 6.19 6.45 7.95
N THR A 333 5.74 5.20 8.14
CA THR A 333 5.84 4.15 7.12
C THR A 333 4.77 3.07 7.28
N ALA A 334 4.94 1.96 6.57
CA ALA A 334 4.08 0.78 6.60
C ALA A 334 2.62 1.06 6.22
N THR A 335 2.40 2.04 5.37
CA THR A 335 1.07 2.48 4.91
C THR A 335 0.43 1.54 3.88
N TYR A 336 1.13 0.50 3.48
CA TYR A 336 0.73 -0.50 2.50
C TYR A 336 0.20 0.13 1.21
N ARG A 337 -1.10 -0.02 0.92
CA ARG A 337 -1.78 0.51 -0.27
C ARG A 337 -2.31 1.94 -0.09
N CYS A 338 -2.48 2.37 1.15
CA CYS A 338 -3.16 3.63 1.48
C CYS A 338 -2.23 4.84 1.68
N GLY A 339 -0.93 4.72 1.34
CA GLY A 339 0.06 5.76 1.64
C GLY A 339 -0.25 7.12 1.04
N ILE A 340 -0.85 7.19 -0.16
CA ILE A 340 -1.26 8.45 -0.76
C ILE A 340 -2.47 9.02 0.01
N LEU A 341 -3.52 8.26 0.19
CA LEU A 341 -4.70 8.70 0.94
C LEU A 341 -4.33 9.16 2.36
N LEU A 342 -3.52 8.38 3.08
CA LEU A 342 -3.17 8.67 4.48
C LEU A 342 -2.12 9.79 4.63
N ALA A 343 -1.48 10.26 3.58
CA ALA A 343 -0.36 11.19 3.66
C ALA A 343 -0.66 12.47 4.48
N PRO A 344 -1.75 13.22 4.27
CA PRO A 344 -2.05 14.42 5.06
C PRO A 344 -2.33 14.08 6.53
N ARG A 345 -3.01 12.97 6.81
CA ARG A 345 -3.31 12.51 8.17
C ARG A 345 -2.04 12.11 8.93
N ILE A 346 -1.16 11.34 8.29
CA ILE A 346 0.13 10.94 8.87
C ILE A 346 1.02 12.16 9.12
N ALA A 347 1.02 13.12 8.19
CA ALA A 347 1.78 14.36 8.38
C ALA A 347 1.30 15.13 9.62
N ALA A 348 -0.01 15.26 9.81
CA ALA A 348 -0.58 15.89 10.99
C ALA A 348 -0.22 15.13 12.27
N LEU A 349 -0.38 13.79 12.30
CA LEU A 349 -0.04 12.95 13.45
C LEU A 349 1.44 13.06 13.85
N ILE A 350 2.35 13.03 12.89
CA ILE A 350 3.78 13.21 13.16
C ILE A 350 4.07 14.63 13.68
N ALA A 351 3.45 15.63 13.10
CA ALA A 351 3.69 17.01 13.51
C ALA A 351 3.11 17.29 14.90
N ASP A 352 1.96 16.69 15.26
CA ASP A 352 1.40 16.75 16.60
C ASP A 352 2.36 16.10 17.62
N GLU A 353 2.85 14.90 17.32
CA GLU A 353 3.80 14.20 18.20
C GLU A 353 5.11 14.97 18.39
N VAL A 354 5.63 15.59 17.33
CA VAL A 354 6.86 16.40 17.37
C VAL A 354 6.67 17.66 18.24
N THR A 355 5.51 18.31 18.17
CA THR A 355 5.21 19.55 18.89
C THR A 355 4.65 19.33 20.30
N ALA A 356 4.01 18.18 20.52
CA ALA A 356 3.44 17.77 21.80
C ALA A 356 3.65 16.26 21.99
N PRO A 357 4.82 15.83 22.46
CA PRO A 357 5.15 14.41 22.66
C PRO A 357 4.10 13.66 23.49
N GLY A 358 3.78 12.44 23.07
CA GLY A 358 2.75 11.59 23.69
C GLY A 358 1.37 11.70 23.07
N THR A 359 1.17 12.51 22.04
CA THR A 359 -0.13 12.63 21.33
C THR A 359 -0.52 11.32 20.61
N LEU A 360 0.45 10.47 20.30
CA LEU A 360 0.25 9.14 19.73
C LEU A 360 0.06 8.03 20.77
N ASP A 361 0.07 8.34 22.07
CA ASP A 361 -0.17 7.33 23.09
C ASP A 361 -1.60 6.77 22.97
N GLY A 362 -1.68 5.43 22.82
CA GLY A 362 -2.94 4.74 22.58
C GLY A 362 -3.42 4.75 21.11
N HIS A 363 -2.78 5.51 20.21
CA HIS A 363 -3.14 5.50 18.80
C HIS A 363 -2.85 4.13 18.15
N PRO A 364 -3.76 3.55 17.33
CA PRO A 364 -3.56 2.23 16.73
C PRO A 364 -2.36 2.17 15.78
N TYR A 365 -1.92 3.28 15.20
CA TYR A 365 -0.76 3.36 14.31
C TYR A 365 0.57 3.62 15.03
N ARG A 366 0.57 3.76 16.38
CA ARG A 366 1.82 4.00 17.10
C ARG A 366 2.88 2.94 16.78
N THR A 367 4.14 3.35 16.68
CA THR A 367 5.25 2.48 16.31
C THR A 367 5.41 1.32 17.28
N LEU A 368 5.37 1.59 18.58
CA LEU A 368 5.48 0.59 19.64
C LEU A 368 4.09 0.13 20.07
N ARG A 369 3.64 -1.01 19.56
CA ARG A 369 2.37 -1.62 19.91
C ARG A 369 2.47 -3.13 20.01
N PRO A 370 1.62 -3.78 20.84
CA PRO A 370 1.54 -5.23 20.84
C PRO A 370 1.09 -5.74 19.46
N MET A 371 1.81 -6.74 18.96
CA MET A 371 1.39 -7.41 17.73
C MET A 371 0.31 -8.43 18.06
N PRO A 372 -0.84 -8.43 17.36
CA PRO A 372 -1.83 -9.48 17.53
C PRO A 372 -1.24 -10.82 17.08
N VAL A 373 -1.42 -11.85 17.90
CA VAL A 373 -1.05 -13.23 17.58
C VAL A 373 -2.34 -14.02 17.39
N PRO A 374 -2.83 -14.21 16.15
CA PRO A 374 -4.02 -15.03 15.90
C PRO A 374 -3.78 -16.51 16.29
N GLY A 375 -4.84 -17.23 16.62
CA GLY A 375 -4.76 -18.69 16.82
C GLY A 375 -4.34 -19.41 15.53
N ALA A 376 -3.49 -20.43 15.66
CA ALA A 376 -2.87 -21.09 14.50
C ALA A 376 -3.89 -21.70 13.51
N ASP A 377 -4.98 -22.29 14.00
CA ASP A 377 -5.97 -22.98 13.16
C ASP A 377 -6.78 -22.03 12.28
N ALA A 378 -7.24 -20.89 12.83
CA ALA A 378 -7.96 -19.88 12.07
C ALA A 378 -7.09 -19.23 10.96
N VAL A 379 -5.78 -19.16 11.18
CA VAL A 379 -4.83 -18.62 10.21
C VAL A 379 -4.62 -19.57 9.04
N THR A 380 -4.53 -20.88 9.30
CA THR A 380 -4.27 -21.86 8.23
C THR A 380 -5.46 -22.07 7.30
N ASP A 381 -6.69 -22.01 7.82
CA ASP A 381 -7.92 -22.14 7.01
C ASP A 381 -8.10 -20.91 6.10
N HIS A 382 -7.94 -19.72 6.66
CA HIS A 382 -8.00 -18.47 5.90
C HIS A 382 -6.92 -18.39 4.83
N ALA A 383 -5.74 -18.84 5.17
CA ALA A 383 -4.58 -18.93 4.32
C ALA A 383 -4.74 -19.87 3.13
N ALA A 384 -5.35 -21.02 3.36
CA ALA A 384 -5.62 -21.99 2.30
C ALA A 384 -6.63 -21.41 1.29
N ALA A 385 -7.68 -20.74 1.77
CA ALA A 385 -8.66 -20.09 0.93
C ALA A 385 -8.02 -18.99 0.08
N ASP A 386 -7.20 -18.14 0.68
CA ASP A 386 -6.48 -17.07 0.00
C ASP A 386 -5.50 -17.58 -1.06
N LEU A 387 -4.79 -18.68 -0.78
CA LEU A 387 -3.87 -19.28 -1.76
C LEU A 387 -4.62 -19.83 -2.97
N ILE A 388 -5.78 -20.44 -2.77
CA ILE A 388 -6.63 -20.94 -3.86
C ILE A 388 -7.15 -19.78 -4.69
N ASP A 389 -7.66 -18.74 -4.05
CA ASP A 389 -8.14 -17.54 -4.73
C ASP A 389 -7.02 -16.85 -5.53
N HIS A 390 -5.80 -16.79 -4.99
CA HIS A 390 -4.64 -16.25 -5.70
C HIS A 390 -4.24 -17.08 -6.93
N LEU A 391 -4.31 -18.41 -6.82
CA LEU A 391 -4.06 -19.32 -7.95
C LEU A 391 -5.10 -19.14 -9.06
N LEU A 392 -6.37 -18.97 -8.68
CA LEU A 392 -7.48 -18.76 -9.63
C LEU A 392 -7.40 -17.40 -10.31
N GLN A 393 -7.04 -16.35 -9.58
CA GLN A 393 -6.87 -14.99 -10.12
C GLN A 393 -5.62 -14.85 -11.00
N GLY A 394 -4.59 -15.65 -10.76
CA GLY A 394 -3.41 -15.73 -11.63
C GLY A 394 -3.63 -16.48 -12.95
N GLY A 395 -4.87 -16.72 -13.34
CA GLY A 395 -5.21 -17.46 -14.56
C GLY A 395 -5.11 -18.99 -14.43
N GLY A 396 -4.94 -19.50 -13.22
CA GLY A 396 -4.99 -20.94 -12.94
C GLY A 396 -6.41 -21.48 -13.04
N HIS A 397 -6.62 -22.47 -13.88
CA HIS A 397 -7.89 -23.18 -13.93
C HIS A 397 -7.84 -24.40 -13.01
N LEU A 398 -8.52 -24.34 -11.87
CA LEU A 398 -8.73 -25.48 -11.00
C LEU A 398 -10.18 -25.98 -11.15
N PRO A 399 -10.40 -27.23 -11.58
CA PRO A 399 -11.74 -27.82 -11.54
C PRO A 399 -12.31 -27.73 -10.11
N PRO A 400 -13.65 -27.60 -9.92
CA PRO A 400 -14.26 -27.46 -8.60
C PRO A 400 -13.86 -28.57 -7.61
N GLN A 401 -13.68 -29.80 -8.09
CA GLN A 401 -13.22 -30.90 -7.28
C GLN A 401 -11.78 -30.70 -6.78
N ALA A 402 -10.88 -30.23 -7.64
CA ALA A 402 -9.50 -29.93 -7.26
C ALA A 402 -9.41 -28.74 -6.28
N GLN A 403 -10.31 -27.77 -6.40
CA GLN A 403 -10.41 -26.67 -5.41
C GLN A 403 -10.80 -27.21 -4.02
N ALA A 404 -11.79 -28.11 -3.97
CA ALA A 404 -12.24 -28.73 -2.72
C ALA A 404 -11.14 -29.60 -2.09
N GLU A 405 -10.42 -30.37 -2.90
CA GLU A 405 -9.28 -31.20 -2.43
C GLU A 405 -8.13 -30.35 -1.91
N LEU A 406 -7.79 -29.24 -2.60
CA LEU A 406 -6.79 -28.28 -2.14
C LEU A 406 -7.22 -27.57 -0.86
N ALA A 407 -8.47 -27.15 -0.75
CA ALA A 407 -9.01 -26.52 0.45
C ALA A 407 -8.96 -27.46 1.67
N ALA A 408 -9.12 -28.74 1.48
CA ALA A 408 -8.99 -29.73 2.55
C ALA A 408 -7.52 -30.06 2.89
N PHE A 409 -6.64 -30.08 1.89
CA PHE A 409 -5.23 -30.46 2.06
C PHE A 409 -4.34 -29.32 2.57
N LEU A 410 -4.52 -28.11 2.05
CA LEU A 410 -3.61 -26.98 2.33
C LEU A 410 -3.51 -26.63 3.82
N PRO A 411 -4.60 -26.56 4.63
CA PRO A 411 -4.48 -26.26 6.05
C PRO A 411 -3.60 -27.25 6.80
N ALA A 412 -3.76 -28.54 6.51
CA ALA A 412 -2.95 -29.60 7.12
C ALA A 412 -1.48 -29.53 6.70
N ALA A 413 -1.21 -29.28 5.41
CA ALA A 413 0.15 -29.10 4.90
C ALA A 413 0.84 -27.87 5.51
N LEU A 414 0.13 -26.76 5.62
CA LEU A 414 0.61 -25.54 6.21
C LEU A 414 0.90 -25.71 7.72
N ASN A 415 0.02 -26.37 8.45
CA ASN A 415 0.24 -26.72 9.86
C ASN A 415 1.45 -27.62 10.05
N ALA A 416 1.63 -28.63 9.20
CA ALA A 416 2.79 -29.52 9.24
C ALA A 416 4.11 -28.76 8.96
N MET A 417 4.11 -27.82 8.03
CA MET A 417 5.27 -26.94 7.76
C MET A 417 5.62 -26.06 8.96
N LEU A 418 4.61 -25.56 9.69
CA LEU A 418 4.81 -24.73 10.88
C LEU A 418 5.30 -25.55 12.09
N ALA A 419 4.83 -26.77 12.24
CA ALA A 419 5.20 -27.69 13.32
C ALA A 419 6.57 -28.34 13.13
N GLY A 420 7.12 -28.32 11.91
CA GLY A 420 8.39 -28.96 11.55
C GLY A 420 9.62 -28.33 12.25
N PRO A 421 10.75 -29.07 12.33
CA PRO A 421 11.96 -28.65 13.04
C PRO A 421 12.62 -27.39 12.43
N GLY A 422 12.15 -26.93 11.26
CA GLY A 422 12.57 -25.68 10.63
C GLY A 422 11.77 -24.44 11.05
N GLY A 423 10.66 -24.59 11.78
CA GLY A 423 9.82 -23.48 12.22
C GLY A 423 10.44 -22.68 13.34
N SER A 424 11.17 -21.59 13.02
CA SER A 424 11.70 -20.71 14.05
C SER A 424 10.56 -20.01 14.81
N PRO A 425 10.74 -19.60 16.08
CA PRO A 425 9.75 -18.79 16.80
C PRO A 425 9.39 -17.46 16.10
N ALA A 426 10.31 -16.95 15.28
CA ALA A 426 10.07 -15.77 14.45
C ALA A 426 9.15 -16.07 13.27
N LEU A 427 9.33 -17.24 12.62
CA LEU A 427 8.44 -17.71 11.54
C LEU A 427 7.03 -18.00 12.05
N ARG A 428 6.90 -18.63 13.23
CA ARG A 428 5.59 -18.85 13.87
C ARG A 428 4.88 -17.55 14.23
N ARG A 429 5.62 -16.54 14.67
CA ARG A 429 5.07 -15.19 14.93
C ARG A 429 4.65 -14.47 13.66
N LEU A 430 5.46 -14.54 12.60
CA LEU A 430 5.12 -14.00 11.28
C LEU A 430 3.86 -14.70 10.71
N TRP A 431 3.83 -16.02 10.80
CA TRP A 431 2.71 -16.84 10.35
C TRP A 431 1.41 -16.54 11.11
N GLY A 432 1.48 -16.41 12.44
CA GLY A 432 0.32 -16.10 13.27
C GLY A 432 -0.24 -14.68 13.11
N ALA A 433 0.47 -13.80 12.39
CA ALA A 433 0.14 -12.38 12.31
C ALA A 433 -0.24 -11.90 10.90
N ALA A 434 -0.06 -12.70 9.85
CA ALA A 434 -0.36 -12.32 8.47
C ALA A 434 -1.19 -13.37 7.76
N PRO A 435 -2.05 -12.98 6.80
CA PRO A 435 -2.64 -13.90 5.82
C PRO A 435 -1.53 -14.66 5.09
N VAL A 436 -1.74 -15.95 4.87
CA VAL A 436 -0.67 -16.85 4.38
C VAL A 436 -0.17 -16.56 2.96
N PRO A 437 -0.96 -16.11 1.99
CA PRO A 437 -0.43 -15.75 0.68
C PRO A 437 0.63 -14.67 0.73
N GLU A 438 0.55 -13.78 1.73
CA GLU A 438 1.57 -12.74 1.97
C GLU A 438 2.85 -13.31 2.56
N VAL A 439 2.74 -14.34 3.36
CA VAL A 439 3.86 -14.92 4.11
C VAL A 439 4.43 -16.16 3.42
N LEU A 440 3.62 -16.93 2.69
CA LEU A 440 4.03 -18.20 2.09
C LEU A 440 5.24 -18.09 1.16
N PRO A 441 5.32 -17.12 0.19
CA PRO A 441 6.53 -16.95 -0.63
C PRO A 441 7.77 -16.63 0.20
N SER A 442 7.59 -15.90 1.29
CA SER A 442 8.67 -15.51 2.21
C SER A 442 9.12 -16.68 3.08
N LEU A 443 8.19 -17.48 3.55
CA LEU A 443 8.47 -18.72 4.28
C LEU A 443 9.20 -19.74 3.42
N LEU A 444 8.76 -19.90 2.17
CA LEU A 444 9.41 -20.79 1.22
C LEU A 444 10.82 -20.31 0.87
N SER A 445 11.03 -19.00 0.72
CA SER A 445 12.37 -18.45 0.44
C SER A 445 13.31 -18.56 1.65
N LEU A 446 12.80 -18.37 2.87
CA LEU A 446 13.56 -18.58 4.11
C LEU A 446 13.89 -20.06 4.34
N ALA A 447 12.96 -20.95 4.07
CA ALA A 447 13.19 -22.39 4.15
C ALA A 447 14.25 -22.84 3.12
N ALA A 448 14.18 -22.33 1.88
CA ALA A 448 15.16 -22.63 0.84
C ALA A 448 16.57 -22.12 1.18
N ARG A 449 16.71 -20.91 1.72
CA ARG A 449 18.00 -20.37 2.18
C ARG A 449 18.62 -21.17 3.31
N LYS A 450 17.79 -21.63 4.27
CA LYS A 450 18.26 -22.46 5.39
C LYS A 450 18.72 -23.84 4.92
N GLN A 451 18.10 -24.40 3.88
CA GLN A 451 18.53 -25.64 3.25
C GLN A 451 19.82 -25.47 2.42
N ALA A 452 20.06 -24.30 1.87
CA ALA A 452 21.27 -23.97 1.13
C ALA A 452 22.46 -23.54 2.01
N GLY A 453 22.32 -23.55 3.34
CA GLY A 453 23.40 -23.21 4.28
C GLY A 453 23.79 -21.72 4.29
N GLN A 454 22.90 -20.85 3.85
CA GLN A 454 23.07 -19.38 3.86
C GLN A 454 22.34 -18.69 5.02
#